data_5715e3e6876dd16af7b80f9afe5c0ae3
#
_entry.id   5715e3e6876dd16af7b80f9afe5c0ae3
#
_cell.length_a   1.000
_cell.length_b   1.000
_cell.length_c   1.000
_cell.angle_alpha   90.00
_cell.angle_beta   90.00
_cell.angle_gamma   90.00
#
_symmetry.space_group_name_H-M   'P 1'
#
loop_
_entity.id
_entity.type
_entity.pdbx_description
1 polymer ?
#
loop_
_entity_poly.entity_id
_entity_poly.type
_entity_poly.pdbx_seq_one_letter_code
_entity_poly.pdbx_strand_id
1 'polypeptide(L)'
;MNLSYNDYYTTSGNQDTWEVHLKPCTQKSTTYHAECVRAAQLIAEESSKQIVLMFSGGIDSEFMLNVFKEAQVDFKVAIISYGKWNKHDAIYAFDYCKLHDIVPDIIDLDLEQFVTSGLIYEIAEQGHCSAYQMTSVMHGIKDIDGCIVMANCEPQIGKNYDGKWMWDEPERTNCYRHWYQYAGIEG
;
A
#
# COMPACT_ATOMS: atom_id res chain seq x y z
N MET A 1 -15.43 14.78 -8.61
CA MET A 1 -16.07 13.48 -8.83
C MET A 1 -15.52 12.61 -7.71
N ASN A 2 -16.31 12.40 -6.66
CA ASN A 2 -15.88 11.56 -5.56
C ASN A 2 -15.90 10.12 -6.06
N LEU A 3 -14.73 9.55 -6.23
CA LEU A 3 -14.56 8.16 -6.57
C LEU A 3 -14.42 7.41 -5.25
N SER A 4 -15.52 6.91 -4.72
CA SER A 4 -15.42 6.03 -3.56
C SER A 4 -14.78 4.71 -4.00
N TYR A 5 -13.94 4.14 -3.17
CA TYR A 5 -13.32 2.84 -3.37
C TYR A 5 -14.34 1.74 -3.77
N ASN A 6 -15.53 1.82 -3.20
CA ASN A 6 -16.65 0.92 -3.50
C ASN A 6 -17.23 1.10 -4.92
N ASP A 7 -16.91 2.18 -5.63
CA ASP A 7 -17.42 2.42 -6.98
C ASP A 7 -16.62 1.64 -8.06
N TYR A 8 -15.45 1.09 -7.70
CA TYR A 8 -14.56 0.41 -8.64
C TYR A 8 -14.55 -1.10 -8.52
N TYR A 9 -14.87 -1.63 -7.35
CA TYR A 9 -14.77 -3.05 -7.05
C TYR A 9 -16.10 -3.58 -6.55
N THR A 10 -16.76 -4.41 -7.34
CA THR A 10 -17.87 -5.23 -6.85
C THR A 10 -17.41 -6.67 -6.78
N THR A 11 -17.63 -7.34 -5.65
CA THR A 11 -17.50 -8.78 -5.57
C THR A 11 -18.71 -9.38 -6.29
N SER A 12 -18.51 -9.98 -7.43
CA SER A 12 -19.51 -10.88 -8.01
C SER A 12 -19.62 -12.09 -7.08
N GLY A 13 -20.74 -12.38 -6.49
CA GLY A 13 -21.09 -13.45 -5.54
C GLY A 13 -20.19 -14.70 -5.35
N ASN A 14 -19.05 -14.75 -5.99
CA ASN A 14 -17.96 -15.68 -5.83
C ASN A 14 -16.77 -14.91 -5.26
N GLN A 15 -16.30 -15.27 -4.05
CA GLN A 15 -15.25 -14.55 -3.32
C GLN A 15 -13.92 -14.46 -4.07
N ASP A 16 -13.73 -15.25 -5.13
CA ASP A 16 -12.50 -15.35 -5.90
C ASP A 16 -12.49 -14.51 -7.19
N THR A 17 -13.59 -13.85 -7.52
CA THR A 17 -13.68 -13.03 -8.74
C THR A 17 -13.96 -11.58 -8.41
N TRP A 18 -13.19 -10.69 -9.03
CA TRP A 18 -13.31 -9.26 -8.91
C TRP A 18 -13.74 -8.65 -10.24
N GLU A 19 -14.75 -7.82 -10.20
CA GLU A 19 -15.16 -7.07 -11.36
C GLU A 19 -14.75 -5.60 -11.15
N VAL A 20 -13.89 -5.10 -12.02
CA VAL A 20 -13.41 -3.72 -11.98
C VAL A 20 -14.26 -2.89 -12.92
N HIS A 21 -15.02 -1.96 -12.39
CA HIS A 21 -15.79 -1.00 -13.17
C HIS A 21 -14.99 0.30 -13.30
N LEU A 22 -14.35 0.48 -14.45
CA LEU A 22 -13.66 1.73 -14.76
C LEU A 22 -14.64 2.72 -15.37
N LYS A 23 -14.86 3.84 -14.68
CA LYS A 23 -15.57 4.97 -15.29
C LYS A 23 -14.67 5.60 -16.34
N PRO A 24 -15.19 5.99 -17.54
CA PRO A 24 -14.39 6.68 -18.53
C PRO A 24 -13.74 7.92 -17.93
N CYS A 25 -12.43 8.02 -18.03
CA CYS A 25 -11.71 9.21 -17.63
C CYS A 25 -12.02 10.33 -18.63
N THR A 26 -12.70 11.39 -18.20
CA THR A 26 -13.05 12.54 -19.02
C THR A 26 -11.97 13.60 -19.03
N GLN A 27 -10.98 13.49 -18.14
CA GLN A 27 -9.85 14.39 -18.05
C GLN A 27 -8.67 13.83 -18.84
N LYS A 28 -8.02 14.66 -19.59
CA LYS A 28 -6.77 14.29 -20.28
C LYS A 28 -5.67 14.19 -19.21
N SER A 29 -5.02 13.03 -19.16
CA SER A 29 -3.84 12.84 -18.33
C SER A 29 -2.71 13.77 -18.78
N THR A 30 -1.91 14.22 -17.82
CA THR A 30 -0.76 15.09 -18.07
C THR A 30 0.54 14.27 -18.03
N THR A 31 1.42 14.53 -17.06
CA THR A 31 2.61 13.71 -16.85
C THR A 31 2.35 12.71 -15.72
N TYR A 32 3.07 11.60 -15.73
CA TYR A 32 3.00 10.62 -14.65
C TYR A 32 3.16 11.28 -13.27
N HIS A 33 4.17 12.11 -13.11
CA HIS A 33 4.43 12.83 -11.87
C HIS A 33 3.26 13.72 -11.43
N ALA A 34 2.70 14.52 -12.34
CA ALA A 34 1.56 15.39 -12.01
C ALA A 34 0.31 14.59 -11.61
N GLU A 35 0.08 13.43 -12.24
CA GLU A 35 -1.03 12.55 -11.85
C GLU A 35 -0.78 11.89 -10.48
N CYS A 36 0.47 11.59 -10.12
CA CYS A 36 0.81 11.12 -8.78
C CYS A 36 0.55 12.19 -7.71
N VAL A 37 0.93 13.45 -7.98
CA VAL A 37 0.65 14.57 -7.05
C VAL A 37 -0.86 14.76 -6.88
N ARG A 38 -1.61 14.69 -7.98
CA ARG A 38 -3.08 14.75 -7.92
C ARG A 38 -3.68 13.58 -7.13
N ALA A 39 -3.14 12.38 -7.31
CA ALA A 39 -3.59 11.20 -6.55
C ALA A 39 -3.36 11.38 -5.04
N ALA A 40 -2.20 11.92 -4.64
CA ALA A 40 -1.93 12.22 -3.24
C ALA A 40 -2.92 13.23 -2.65
N GLN A 41 -3.29 14.27 -3.40
CA GLN A 41 -4.31 15.23 -3.01
C GLN A 41 -5.69 14.59 -2.84
N LEU A 42 -6.09 13.75 -3.81
CA LEU A 42 -7.37 13.02 -3.74
C LEU A 42 -7.44 12.08 -2.54
N ILE A 43 -6.37 11.34 -2.25
CA ILE A 43 -6.29 10.47 -1.08
C ILE A 43 -6.50 11.30 0.20
N ALA A 44 -5.86 12.46 0.29
CA ALA A 44 -6.01 13.34 1.45
C ALA A 44 -7.42 13.96 1.57
N GLU A 45 -8.04 14.31 0.44
CA GLU A 45 -9.40 14.86 0.41
C GLU A 45 -10.47 13.81 0.79
N GLU A 46 -10.25 12.56 0.41
CA GLU A 46 -11.21 11.48 0.66
C GLU A 46 -11.01 10.82 2.03
N SER A 47 -9.80 10.89 2.59
CA SER A 47 -9.51 10.30 3.90
C SER A 47 -10.04 11.17 5.04
N SER A 48 -10.77 10.53 5.97
CA SER A 48 -11.16 11.14 7.25
C SER A 48 -10.09 10.97 8.34
N LYS A 49 -9.03 10.20 8.07
CA LYS A 49 -7.97 9.84 9.00
C LYS A 49 -6.63 10.50 8.63
N GLN A 50 -5.72 10.52 9.57
CA GLN A 50 -4.33 10.92 9.32
C GLN A 50 -3.70 10.02 8.27
N ILE A 51 -3.11 10.62 7.24
CA ILE A 51 -2.34 9.88 6.24
C ILE A 51 -1.07 9.33 6.89
N VAL A 52 -0.81 8.04 6.71
CA VAL A 52 0.41 7.37 7.18
C VAL A 52 1.09 6.70 6.01
N LEU A 53 2.27 7.19 5.64
CA LEU A 53 3.06 6.65 4.54
C LEU A 53 4.01 5.58 5.06
N MET A 54 3.89 4.36 4.53
CA MET A 54 4.83 3.28 4.84
C MET A 54 6.12 3.46 4.06
N PHE A 55 7.23 3.62 4.77
CA PHE A 55 8.52 3.92 4.16
C PHE A 55 9.52 2.78 4.36
N SER A 56 9.91 2.14 3.26
CA SER A 56 10.86 1.03 3.29
C SER A 56 12.32 1.44 3.04
N GLY A 57 12.56 2.69 2.59
CA GLY A 57 13.87 3.16 2.13
C GLY A 57 14.17 2.84 0.66
N GLY A 58 13.25 2.16 -0.04
CA GLY A 58 13.34 1.92 -1.47
C GLY A 58 12.90 3.13 -2.29
N ILE A 59 13.33 3.18 -3.56
CA ILE A 59 13.10 4.31 -4.47
C ILE A 59 11.61 4.63 -4.66
N ASP A 60 10.75 3.62 -4.71
CA ASP A 60 9.31 3.82 -4.90
C ASP A 60 8.67 4.50 -3.68
N SER A 61 9.04 4.06 -2.48
CA SER A 61 8.55 4.67 -1.25
C SER A 61 9.14 6.07 -1.01
N GLU A 62 10.38 6.33 -1.44
CA GLU A 62 10.95 7.67 -1.46
C GLU A 62 10.23 8.59 -2.44
N PHE A 63 9.93 8.10 -3.65
CA PHE A 63 9.13 8.84 -4.62
C PHE A 63 7.75 9.20 -4.06
N MET A 64 7.07 8.24 -3.41
CA MET A 64 5.79 8.48 -2.74
C MET A 64 5.90 9.61 -1.71
N LEU A 65 6.91 9.59 -0.81
CA LEU A 65 7.12 10.65 0.16
C LEU A 65 7.28 12.02 -0.49
N ASN A 66 8.08 12.09 -1.57
CA ASN A 66 8.31 13.34 -2.30
C ASN A 66 7.04 13.87 -2.96
N VAL A 67 6.21 12.96 -3.52
CA VAL A 67 4.93 13.30 -4.13
C VAL A 67 3.95 13.89 -3.10
N PHE A 68 3.81 13.25 -1.94
CA PHE A 68 2.93 13.74 -0.87
C PHE A 68 3.41 15.08 -0.30
N LYS A 69 4.71 15.27 -0.19
CA LYS A 69 5.33 16.52 0.22
C LYS A 69 5.06 17.65 -0.78
N GLU A 70 5.20 17.38 -2.08
CA GLU A 70 4.88 18.33 -3.16
C GLU A 70 3.39 18.66 -3.21
N ALA A 71 2.53 17.65 -2.99
CA ALA A 71 1.09 17.82 -2.88
C ALA A 71 0.65 18.65 -1.65
N GLN A 72 1.58 18.99 -0.76
CA GLN A 72 1.35 19.71 0.50
C GLN A 72 0.35 18.98 1.43
N VAL A 73 0.32 17.67 1.37
CA VAL A 73 -0.49 16.82 2.23
C VAL A 73 0.22 16.64 3.57
N ASP A 74 -0.51 16.77 4.67
CA ASP A 74 -0.01 16.45 6.00
C ASP A 74 -0.01 14.93 6.19
N PHE A 75 1.15 14.35 6.53
CA PHE A 75 1.32 12.91 6.70
C PHE A 75 2.30 12.56 7.81
N LYS A 76 2.15 11.37 8.34
CA LYS A 76 3.14 10.70 9.17
C LYS A 76 3.88 9.65 8.36
N VAL A 77 5.06 9.27 8.82
CA VAL A 77 5.87 8.20 8.21
C VAL A 77 5.95 7.05 9.19
N ALA A 78 5.73 5.83 8.72
CA ALA A 78 5.94 4.62 9.50
C ALA A 78 6.96 3.70 8.81
N ILE A 79 7.85 3.10 9.60
CA ILE A 79 8.89 2.17 9.14
C ILE A 79 8.75 0.87 9.89
N ILE A 80 8.65 -0.27 9.16
CA ILE A 80 8.69 -1.59 9.77
C ILE A 80 10.15 -2.01 9.92
N SER A 81 10.55 -2.30 11.15
CA SER A 81 11.86 -2.79 11.51
C SER A 81 11.77 -4.28 11.85
N TYR A 82 12.52 -5.09 11.14
CA TYR A 82 12.75 -6.51 11.46
C TYR A 82 14.10 -6.70 12.16
N GLY A 83 14.62 -5.67 12.80
CA GLY A 83 15.91 -5.67 13.47
C GLY A 83 17.07 -6.02 12.54
N LYS A 84 17.79 -7.10 12.85
CA LYS A 84 18.96 -7.53 12.05
C LYS A 84 18.62 -7.96 10.62
N TRP A 85 17.36 -8.36 10.37
CA TRP A 85 16.95 -8.98 9.12
C TRP A 85 16.75 -8.00 7.97
N ASN A 86 16.32 -6.77 8.25
CA ASN A 86 16.20 -5.71 7.24
C ASN A 86 17.05 -4.47 7.53
N LYS A 87 18.04 -4.59 8.40
CA LYS A 87 18.90 -3.46 8.78
C LYS A 87 19.55 -2.78 7.59
N HIS A 88 19.95 -3.53 6.58
CA HIS A 88 20.59 -3.02 5.37
C HIS A 88 19.67 -2.17 4.49
N ASP A 89 18.36 -2.43 4.52
CA ASP A 89 17.37 -1.62 3.82
C ASP A 89 16.87 -0.47 4.70
N ALA A 90 16.54 -0.77 5.95
CA ALA A 90 15.99 0.21 6.89
C ALA A 90 16.95 1.38 7.17
N ILE A 91 18.26 1.18 7.05
CA ILE A 91 19.24 2.26 7.24
C ILE A 91 19.00 3.42 6.27
N TYR A 92 18.64 3.14 5.03
CA TYR A 92 18.33 4.18 4.03
C TYR A 92 17.09 4.97 4.41
N ALA A 93 16.07 4.29 4.96
CA ALA A 93 14.87 4.95 5.44
C ALA A 93 15.17 5.88 6.61
N PHE A 94 15.96 5.44 7.58
CA PHE A 94 16.35 6.24 8.72
C PHE A 94 17.23 7.44 8.33
N ASP A 95 18.20 7.24 7.45
CA ASP A 95 19.08 8.31 6.97
C ASP A 95 18.29 9.35 6.18
N TYR A 96 17.34 8.94 5.34
CA TYR A 96 16.45 9.84 4.64
C TYR A 96 15.59 10.66 5.62
N CYS A 97 14.95 10.00 6.58
CA CYS A 97 14.14 10.69 7.59
C CYS A 97 14.97 11.71 8.37
N LYS A 98 16.17 11.33 8.78
CA LYS A 98 17.10 12.24 9.47
C LYS A 98 17.51 13.44 8.61
N LEU A 99 17.78 13.21 7.32
CA LEU A 99 18.16 14.28 6.38
C LEU A 99 17.04 15.31 6.17
N HIS A 100 15.80 14.85 6.27
CA HIS A 100 14.60 15.66 5.99
C HIS A 100 13.83 16.07 7.25
N ASP A 101 14.43 15.92 8.44
CA ASP A 101 13.82 16.25 9.73
C ASP A 101 12.46 15.57 9.97
N ILE A 102 12.30 14.33 9.45
CA ILE A 102 11.12 13.49 9.64
C ILE A 102 11.36 12.59 10.85
N VAL A 103 10.40 12.56 11.78
CA VAL A 103 10.39 11.62 12.90
C VAL A 103 9.45 10.48 12.56
N PRO A 104 9.96 9.30 12.16
CA PRO A 104 9.09 8.18 11.80
C PRO A 104 8.57 7.44 13.02
N ASP A 105 7.36 6.90 12.92
CA ASP A 105 6.86 5.86 13.82
C ASP A 105 7.53 4.53 13.46
N ILE A 106 8.19 3.90 14.42
CA ILE A 106 8.91 2.64 14.19
C ILE A 106 8.07 1.48 14.70
N ILE A 107 7.77 0.55 13.81
CA ILE A 107 7.04 -0.67 14.09
C ILE A 107 8.07 -1.79 14.18
N ASP A 108 8.47 -2.13 15.39
CA ASP A 108 9.40 -3.25 15.61
C ASP A 108 8.66 -4.57 15.59
N LEU A 109 9.05 -5.46 14.68
CA LEU A 109 8.50 -6.79 14.56
C LEU A 109 9.59 -7.84 14.72
N ASP A 110 9.45 -8.70 15.75
CA ASP A 110 10.29 -9.87 15.90
C ASP A 110 9.94 -10.91 14.82
N LEU A 111 10.69 -10.86 13.71
CA LEU A 111 10.44 -11.72 12.56
C LEU A 111 10.64 -13.21 12.90
N GLU A 112 11.57 -13.53 13.78
CA GLU A 112 11.85 -14.91 14.18
C GLU A 112 10.67 -15.47 15.00
N GLN A 113 10.18 -14.71 15.96
CA GLN A 113 8.99 -15.08 16.71
C GLN A 113 7.76 -15.14 15.80
N PHE A 114 7.58 -14.18 14.92
CA PHE A 114 6.47 -14.12 13.98
C PHE A 114 6.36 -15.39 13.12
N VAL A 115 7.50 -15.88 12.61
CA VAL A 115 7.55 -17.10 11.78
C VAL A 115 7.39 -18.36 12.63
N THR A 116 8.12 -18.47 13.76
CA THR A 116 8.16 -19.69 14.57
C THR A 116 6.89 -19.92 15.38
N SER A 117 6.13 -18.88 15.69
CA SER A 117 4.82 -19.01 16.35
C SER A 117 3.71 -19.57 15.45
N GLY A 118 3.93 -19.58 14.13
CA GLY A 118 2.90 -19.94 13.16
C GLY A 118 1.97 -18.79 12.74
N LEU A 119 2.11 -17.62 13.33
CA LEU A 119 1.28 -16.44 13.05
C LEU A 119 1.32 -16.02 11.57
N ILE A 120 2.44 -16.28 10.91
CA ILE A 120 2.59 -16.07 9.45
C ILE A 120 1.52 -16.83 8.65
N TYR A 121 1.18 -18.06 9.06
CA TYR A 121 0.19 -18.88 8.36
C TYR A 121 -1.24 -18.43 8.68
N GLU A 122 -1.49 -18.06 9.94
CA GLU A 122 -2.80 -17.56 10.36
C GLU A 122 -3.16 -16.29 9.61
N ILE A 123 -2.23 -15.35 9.49
CA ILE A 123 -2.45 -14.09 8.75
C ILE A 123 -2.57 -14.34 7.25
N ALA A 124 -1.79 -15.27 6.69
CA ALA A 124 -1.90 -15.63 5.28
C ALA A 124 -3.30 -16.19 4.95
N GLU A 125 -3.84 -17.03 5.83
CA GLU A 125 -5.19 -17.59 5.66
C GLU A 125 -6.26 -16.51 5.78
N GLN A 126 -6.19 -15.66 6.81
CA GLN A 126 -7.14 -14.57 7.05
C GLN A 126 -7.13 -13.53 5.93
N GLY A 127 -5.94 -13.19 5.44
CA GLY A 127 -5.75 -12.22 4.34
C GLY A 127 -5.89 -12.81 2.95
N HIS A 128 -6.24 -14.10 2.81
CA HIS A 128 -6.22 -14.81 1.53
C HIS A 128 -4.92 -14.58 0.75
N CYS A 129 -3.78 -14.60 1.46
CA CYS A 129 -2.49 -14.23 0.93
C CYS A 129 -1.61 -15.46 0.69
N SER A 130 -1.27 -15.74 -0.56
CA SER A 130 -0.30 -16.78 -0.91
C SER A 130 1.16 -16.31 -0.79
N ALA A 131 1.37 -14.99 -0.76
CA ALA A 131 2.69 -14.38 -0.64
C ALA A 131 3.05 -14.15 0.83
N TYR A 132 3.58 -15.15 1.50
CA TYR A 132 3.87 -15.12 2.94
C TYR A 132 4.74 -13.94 3.40
N GLN A 133 5.60 -13.41 2.54
CA GLN A 133 6.39 -12.21 2.85
C GLN A 133 5.52 -10.96 3.09
N MET A 134 4.29 -10.93 2.57
CA MET A 134 3.38 -9.82 2.79
C MET A 134 2.70 -9.86 4.15
N THR A 135 2.61 -11.03 4.77
CA THR A 135 1.92 -11.20 6.05
C THR A 135 2.57 -10.43 7.20
N SER A 136 3.91 -10.28 7.16
CA SER A 136 4.62 -9.50 8.18
C SER A 136 4.28 -8.00 8.08
N VAL A 137 4.12 -7.49 6.87
CA VAL A 137 3.67 -6.10 6.64
C VAL A 137 2.23 -5.93 7.12
N MET A 138 1.34 -6.85 6.75
CA MET A 138 -0.06 -6.85 7.21
C MET A 138 -0.16 -6.84 8.73
N HIS A 139 0.67 -7.68 9.39
CA HIS A 139 0.72 -7.73 10.84
C HIS A 139 1.24 -6.42 11.44
N GLY A 140 2.26 -5.82 10.83
CA GLY A 140 2.83 -4.56 11.30
C GLY A 140 1.87 -3.37 11.21
N ILE A 141 1.06 -3.32 10.16
CA ILE A 141 0.15 -2.18 9.93
C ILE A 141 -1.20 -2.28 10.66
N LYS A 142 -1.56 -3.44 11.20
CA LYS A 142 -2.89 -3.71 11.77
C LYS A 142 -3.33 -2.75 12.89
N ASP A 143 -2.36 -2.22 13.64
CA ASP A 143 -2.60 -1.36 14.80
C ASP A 143 -2.38 0.13 14.50
N ILE A 144 -2.15 0.49 13.24
CA ILE A 144 -2.01 1.88 12.81
C ILE A 144 -3.39 2.52 12.72
N ASP A 145 -3.63 3.56 13.52
CA ASP A 145 -4.82 4.40 13.35
C ASP A 145 -4.54 5.51 12.33
N GLY A 146 -4.89 5.23 11.08
CA GLY A 146 -4.62 6.14 9.97
C GLY A 146 -5.09 5.59 8.62
N CYS A 147 -5.07 6.43 7.62
CA CYS A 147 -5.14 6.02 6.22
C CYS A 147 -3.75 5.61 5.77
N ILE A 148 -3.54 4.32 5.57
CA ILE A 148 -2.23 3.74 5.27
C ILE A 148 -2.01 3.78 3.76
N VAL A 149 -0.91 4.39 3.34
CA VAL A 149 -0.50 4.43 1.93
C VAL A 149 0.85 3.74 1.78
N MET A 150 0.91 2.83 0.82
CA MET A 150 2.11 2.05 0.50
C MET A 150 2.48 2.21 -0.97
N ALA A 151 3.77 2.33 -1.24
CA ALA A 151 4.32 2.32 -2.59
C ALA A 151 4.62 0.87 -3.01
N ASN A 152 3.57 0.09 -3.15
CA ASN A 152 3.69 -1.31 -3.57
C ASN A 152 2.91 -1.55 -4.85
N CYS A 153 3.49 -2.38 -5.71
CA CYS A 153 2.89 -2.94 -6.90
C CYS A 153 2.63 -1.95 -8.03
N GLU A 154 3.37 -2.15 -9.10
CA GLU A 154 3.04 -1.56 -10.38
C GLU A 154 1.88 -2.32 -11.02
N PRO A 155 0.84 -1.61 -11.48
CA PRO A 155 -0.17 -2.25 -12.31
C PRO A 155 0.49 -2.75 -13.60
N GLN A 156 0.33 -4.02 -13.89
CA GLN A 156 0.86 -4.60 -15.11
C GLN A 156 -0.18 -4.47 -16.22
N ILE A 157 0.18 -3.78 -17.28
CA ILE A 157 -0.64 -3.72 -18.49
C ILE A 157 -0.01 -4.66 -19.51
N GLY A 158 -0.69 -5.72 -19.81
CA GLY A 158 -0.26 -6.74 -20.76
C GLY A 158 -1.29 -7.02 -21.85
N LYS A 159 -0.93 -7.82 -22.83
CA LYS A 159 -1.89 -8.36 -23.79
C LYS A 159 -2.20 -9.81 -23.42
N ASN A 160 -3.49 -10.15 -23.41
CA ASN A 160 -3.91 -11.54 -23.29
C ASN A 160 -3.61 -12.34 -24.59
N TYR A 161 -3.93 -13.62 -24.58
CA TYR A 161 -3.73 -14.53 -25.74
C TYR A 161 -4.47 -14.06 -27.00
N ASP A 162 -5.55 -13.30 -26.87
CA ASP A 162 -6.31 -12.70 -27.99
C ASP A 162 -5.74 -11.36 -28.46
N GLY A 163 -4.62 -10.93 -27.89
CA GLY A 163 -3.97 -9.66 -28.22
C GLY A 163 -4.68 -8.42 -27.70
N LYS A 164 -5.69 -8.57 -26.83
CA LYS A 164 -6.37 -7.45 -26.16
C LYS A 164 -5.55 -6.96 -24.98
N TRP A 165 -5.50 -5.65 -24.80
CA TRP A 165 -4.90 -5.07 -23.63
C TRP A 165 -5.71 -5.42 -22.39
N MET A 166 -5.01 -5.92 -21.39
CA MET A 166 -5.57 -6.27 -20.10
C MET A 166 -4.79 -5.60 -18.98
N TRP A 167 -5.52 -5.26 -17.95
CA TRP A 167 -4.96 -4.89 -16.67
C TRP A 167 -4.79 -6.18 -15.85
N ASP A 168 -3.61 -6.37 -15.30
CA ASP A 168 -3.32 -7.43 -14.35
C ASP A 168 -3.03 -6.79 -12.99
N GLU A 169 -3.86 -7.12 -12.01
CA GLU A 169 -3.65 -6.67 -10.64
C GLU A 169 -2.74 -7.70 -9.94
N PRO A 170 -1.56 -7.28 -9.48
CA PRO A 170 -0.67 -8.18 -8.76
C PRO A 170 -1.36 -8.79 -7.54
N GLU A 171 -1.14 -10.08 -7.32
CA GLU A 171 -1.68 -10.85 -6.19
C GLU A 171 -1.42 -10.15 -4.83
N ARG A 172 -0.31 -9.44 -4.70
CA ARG A 172 0.03 -8.65 -3.51
C ARG A 172 -1.01 -7.59 -3.16
N THR A 173 -1.51 -6.86 -4.16
CA THR A 173 -2.55 -5.85 -3.96
C THR A 173 -3.84 -6.50 -3.48
N ASN A 174 -4.16 -7.66 -4.04
CA ASN A 174 -5.32 -8.44 -3.63
C ASN A 174 -5.24 -8.88 -2.16
N CYS A 175 -4.06 -9.34 -1.71
CA CYS A 175 -3.81 -9.70 -0.31
C CYS A 175 -4.07 -8.52 0.63
N TYR A 176 -3.55 -7.33 0.34
CA TYR A 176 -3.75 -6.15 1.18
C TYR A 176 -5.22 -5.77 1.28
N ARG A 177 -5.96 -5.84 0.20
CA ARG A 177 -7.39 -5.52 0.19
C ARG A 177 -8.19 -6.45 1.09
N HIS A 178 -7.98 -7.76 1.00
CA HIS A 178 -8.62 -8.72 1.88
C HIS A 178 -8.28 -8.47 3.33
N TRP A 179 -7.02 -8.16 3.60
CA TRP A 179 -6.56 -7.84 4.94
C TRP A 179 -7.21 -6.58 5.50
N TYR A 180 -7.28 -5.51 4.73
CA TYR A 180 -7.95 -4.28 5.15
C TYR A 180 -9.42 -4.53 5.48
N GLN A 181 -10.12 -5.28 4.66
CA GLN A 181 -11.51 -5.67 4.95
C GLN A 181 -11.63 -6.50 6.23
N TYR A 182 -10.73 -7.45 6.43
CA TYR A 182 -10.72 -8.31 7.60
C TYR A 182 -10.36 -7.55 8.88
N ALA A 183 -9.33 -6.73 8.84
CA ALA A 183 -8.85 -5.95 9.98
C ALA A 183 -9.70 -4.70 10.26
N GLY A 184 -10.67 -4.37 9.40
CA GLY A 184 -11.46 -3.14 9.50
C GLY A 184 -10.62 -1.88 9.32
N ILE A 185 -9.49 -1.98 8.62
CA ILE A 185 -8.61 -0.86 8.32
C ILE A 185 -9.14 -0.14 7.08
N GLU A 186 -9.32 1.16 7.18
CA GLU A 186 -9.59 2.01 6.02
C GLU A 186 -8.28 2.27 5.29
N GLY A 187 -8.23 1.90 4.02
CA GLY A 187 -7.11 2.12 3.13
C GLY A 187 -7.47 3.06 2.00
#